data_1b3169191b5ad8174522b0b7b79908e7
#
_entry.id   1b3169191b5ad8174522b0b7b79908e7
#
_cell.length_a   1.000
_cell.length_b   1.000
_cell.length_c   1.000
_cell.angle_alpha   90.00
_cell.angle_beta   90.00
_cell.angle_gamma   90.00
#
_symmetry.space_group_name_H-M   'P 1'
#
loop_
_entity.id
_entity.type
_entity.pdbx_description
1 polymer ?
#
loop_
_entity_poly.entity_id
_entity_poly.type
_entity_poly.pdbx_seq_one_letter_code
_entity_poly.pdbx_strand_id
1 'polypeptide(L)'
;METITTAAPAPAIAPRTFANKAVWLVAAAAFAVELAVSTRYGYVRDELYFLASGHHLALGGVDQPELTPVLARLDAILTGNTLIGLRALPALAFAAMVLLTASMARTLGADRRGEFVAALATACCAVYLGAMHELTTTVPDFVCWTVALLLVAKLLRSGDPRWWLAIGGAAGIGMTAKWNIGFLIAGLLLGFALTPAARHLLRSRYLLYGAAVCAVCAAPDFAWQAAHGWPNFAVFHALQQDAWKNRAIYWPNQILYTSIVLAPLWIRGAAWSLRSALYRPVGIAAVTVICLQFVLGGKSYYPGGIYTFLFAAGATALTTRPVRRRAVVYCIAAVISSVISLPLLPAAALARFPVQKVNYDLGEEIGWPSEVKLLSTVWHSLPAAQRQHTTLLAANYGEAGAVDHYGASYGLPQVYSGHNNFWLWGPPPAADTAAVVIGMDPALLHREFKHVTRVAVFHNGLGVDDDEDSTAIYVATGLRTSWATAWPAFQAFG
;
A
#
# COMPACT_ATOMS: atom_id res chain seq x y z
N MET A 1 14.38 45.33 31.39
CA MET A 1 15.29 44.15 31.49
C MET A 1 14.45 43.03 32.06
N GLU A 2 13.62 42.38 31.16
CA GLU A 2 12.77 41.25 31.56
C GLU A 2 13.59 39.96 31.53
N THR A 3 13.70 39.34 32.68
CA THR A 3 14.33 38.03 32.86
C THR A 3 13.54 36.95 32.12
N ILE A 4 14.13 36.44 31.03
CA ILE A 4 13.62 35.25 30.32
C ILE A 4 13.77 34.06 31.29
N THR A 5 12.67 33.67 31.93
CA THR A 5 12.61 32.44 32.72
C THR A 5 12.73 31.27 31.78
N THR A 6 13.87 30.63 31.72
CA THR A 6 14.07 29.35 31.02
C THR A 6 13.20 28.31 31.72
N ALA A 7 12.21 27.79 30.98
CA ALA A 7 11.35 26.68 31.46
C ALA A 7 12.27 25.51 31.85
N ALA A 8 12.09 24.99 33.05
CA ALA A 8 12.80 23.82 33.54
C ALA A 8 12.63 22.64 32.63
N PRO A 9 13.67 21.84 32.36
CA PRO A 9 13.55 20.62 31.53
C PRO A 9 12.54 19.68 32.18
N ALA A 10 11.66 19.14 31.36
CA ALA A 10 10.67 18.16 31.80
C ALA A 10 11.36 16.98 32.52
N PRO A 11 10.82 16.48 33.65
CA PRO A 11 11.47 15.46 34.44
C PRO A 11 11.77 14.24 33.56
N ALA A 12 13.03 13.78 33.65
CA ALA A 12 13.48 12.56 32.96
C ALA A 12 12.67 11.38 33.50
N ILE A 13 11.70 10.93 32.70
CA ILE A 13 10.98 9.66 32.99
C ILE A 13 12.01 8.56 32.81
N ALA A 14 12.33 7.84 33.90
CA ALA A 14 13.24 6.70 33.87
C ALA A 14 12.88 5.75 32.72
N PRO A 15 13.86 5.14 32.06
CA PRO A 15 13.61 4.21 30.95
C PRO A 15 12.82 3.00 31.49
N ARG A 16 11.49 3.05 31.33
CA ARG A 16 10.65 1.89 31.61
C ARG A 16 10.82 0.91 30.47
N THR A 17 11.22 -0.33 30.76
CA THR A 17 11.21 -1.41 29.78
C THR A 17 9.83 -1.55 29.15
N PHE A 18 9.76 -1.86 27.85
CA PHE A 18 8.49 -2.08 27.12
C PHE A 18 7.89 -3.41 27.57
N ALA A 19 7.21 -3.39 28.72
CA ALA A 19 6.67 -4.57 29.40
C ALA A 19 5.14 -4.51 29.56
N ASN A 20 4.43 -3.85 28.60
CA ASN A 20 2.98 -3.84 28.62
C ASN A 20 2.44 -5.10 27.93
N LYS A 21 2.23 -6.18 28.72
CA LYS A 21 1.73 -7.48 28.22
C LYS A 21 0.43 -7.33 27.39
N ALA A 22 -0.44 -6.38 27.75
CA ALA A 22 -1.69 -6.16 27.03
C ALA A 22 -1.45 -5.65 25.60
N VAL A 23 -0.41 -4.83 25.37
CA VAL A 23 -0.04 -4.37 24.03
C VAL A 23 0.50 -5.50 23.17
N TRP A 24 1.32 -6.39 23.75
CA TRP A 24 1.79 -7.59 23.05
C TRP A 24 0.66 -8.53 22.66
N LEU A 25 -0.35 -8.67 23.53
CA LEU A 25 -1.54 -9.48 23.22
C LEU A 25 -2.35 -8.87 22.08
N VAL A 26 -2.49 -7.53 22.01
CA VAL A 26 -3.15 -6.85 20.90
C VAL A 26 -2.39 -7.07 19.59
N ALA A 27 -1.05 -6.93 19.61
CA ALA A 27 -0.22 -7.16 18.43
C ALA A 27 -0.29 -8.61 17.96
N ALA A 28 -0.23 -9.57 18.88
CA ALA A 28 -0.37 -10.99 18.56
C ALA A 28 -1.77 -11.33 18.01
N ALA A 29 -2.83 -10.69 18.54
CA ALA A 29 -4.19 -10.87 18.06
C ALA A 29 -4.35 -10.28 16.64
N ALA A 30 -3.78 -9.10 16.37
CA ALA A 30 -3.78 -8.50 15.04
C ALA A 30 -3.09 -9.43 14.01
N PHE A 31 -1.91 -9.93 14.33
CA PHE A 31 -1.21 -10.92 13.50
C PHE A 31 -2.06 -12.17 13.25
N ALA A 32 -2.61 -12.75 14.33
CA ALA A 32 -3.38 -13.99 14.26
C ALA A 32 -4.67 -13.84 13.44
N VAL A 33 -5.36 -12.71 13.54
CA VAL A 33 -6.58 -12.42 12.76
C VAL A 33 -6.25 -12.34 11.28
N GLU A 34 -5.23 -11.55 10.88
CA GLU A 34 -4.81 -11.43 9.49
C GLU A 34 -4.43 -12.80 8.91
N LEU A 35 -3.62 -13.56 9.62
CA LEU A 35 -3.19 -14.87 9.15
C LEU A 35 -4.35 -15.88 9.07
N ALA A 36 -5.31 -15.83 10.00
CA ALA A 36 -6.46 -16.73 10.02
C ALA A 36 -7.42 -16.52 8.84
N VAL A 37 -7.44 -15.33 8.25
CA VAL A 37 -8.31 -15.01 7.11
C VAL A 37 -7.55 -14.93 5.78
N SER A 38 -6.22 -15.03 5.79
CA SER A 38 -5.33 -14.79 4.64
C SER A 38 -5.60 -15.66 3.41
N THR A 39 -6.22 -16.82 3.56
CA THR A 39 -6.50 -17.77 2.47
C THR A 39 -8.00 -17.95 2.19
N ARG A 40 -8.84 -17.06 2.75
CA ARG A 40 -10.30 -17.19 2.56
C ARG A 40 -10.77 -16.83 1.17
N TYR A 41 -10.09 -15.90 0.52
CA TYR A 41 -10.22 -15.58 -0.89
C TYR A 41 -8.90 -15.85 -1.61
N GLY A 42 -8.75 -15.39 -2.85
CA GLY A 42 -7.54 -15.57 -3.65
C GLY A 42 -6.47 -14.51 -3.42
N TYR A 43 -5.56 -14.39 -4.38
CA TYR A 43 -4.61 -13.28 -4.46
C TYR A 43 -5.33 -12.02 -4.94
N VAL A 44 -4.88 -10.85 -4.47
CA VAL A 44 -5.20 -9.56 -5.07
C VAL A 44 -4.35 -9.38 -6.34
N ARG A 45 -4.86 -8.62 -7.33
CA ARG A 45 -4.11 -8.34 -8.57
C ARG A 45 -2.69 -7.82 -8.32
N ASP A 46 -2.52 -6.95 -7.34
CA ASP A 46 -1.22 -6.38 -6.98
C ASP A 46 -0.25 -7.45 -6.45
N GLU A 47 -0.71 -8.40 -5.65
CA GLU A 47 0.12 -9.50 -5.16
C GLU A 47 0.67 -10.36 -6.31
N LEU A 48 -0.18 -10.68 -7.29
CA LEU A 48 0.21 -11.41 -8.50
C LEU A 48 1.26 -10.64 -9.31
N TYR A 49 1.08 -9.32 -9.43
CA TYR A 49 2.03 -8.43 -10.09
C TYR A 49 3.37 -8.36 -9.36
N PHE A 50 3.37 -8.30 -8.02
CA PHE A 50 4.62 -8.28 -7.24
C PHE A 50 5.34 -9.62 -7.26
N LEU A 51 4.61 -10.74 -7.31
CA LEU A 51 5.21 -12.06 -7.52
C LEU A 51 5.92 -12.13 -8.88
N ALA A 52 5.26 -11.71 -9.97
CA ALA A 52 5.84 -11.63 -11.30
C ALA A 52 7.06 -10.67 -11.33
N SER A 53 6.92 -9.46 -10.76
CA SER A 53 8.02 -8.49 -10.65
C SER A 53 9.18 -9.01 -9.81
N GLY A 54 8.93 -9.86 -8.81
CA GLY A 54 9.93 -10.54 -8.01
C GLY A 54 10.82 -11.51 -8.81
N HIS A 55 10.33 -12.01 -9.95
CA HIS A 55 11.14 -12.78 -10.89
C HIS A 55 12.00 -11.90 -11.83
N HIS A 56 11.65 -10.62 -11.96
CA HIS A 56 12.30 -9.64 -12.84
C HIS A 56 12.82 -8.43 -12.04
N LEU A 57 13.60 -8.68 -10.98
CA LEU A 57 14.10 -7.62 -10.10
C LEU A 57 14.91 -6.58 -10.85
N ALA A 58 14.62 -5.30 -10.59
CA ALA A 58 15.34 -4.14 -11.09
C ALA A 58 15.53 -3.12 -9.96
N LEU A 59 16.30 -2.06 -10.18
CA LEU A 59 16.53 -1.01 -9.19
C LEU A 59 15.36 -0.02 -9.07
N GLY A 60 14.31 -0.21 -9.86
CA GLY A 60 13.09 0.57 -9.87
C GLY A 60 12.08 -0.05 -10.84
N GLY A 61 10.90 0.51 -10.97
CA GLY A 61 9.85 0.05 -11.87
C GLY A 61 9.01 1.20 -12.42
N VAL A 62 8.08 0.89 -13.33
CA VAL A 62 7.23 1.88 -13.99
C VAL A 62 6.37 2.63 -12.96
N ASP A 63 5.73 1.92 -12.07
CA ASP A 63 4.70 2.41 -11.13
C ASP A 63 5.14 2.33 -9.66
N GLN A 64 6.28 1.68 -9.38
CA GLN A 64 6.73 1.41 -8.03
C GLN A 64 8.25 1.22 -7.94
N PRO A 65 8.85 1.62 -6.80
CA PRO A 65 10.23 1.27 -6.48
C PRO A 65 10.39 -0.23 -6.16
N GLU A 66 11.65 -0.66 -5.94
CA GLU A 66 12.08 -2.05 -5.88
C GLU A 66 11.71 -2.83 -4.60
N LEU A 67 11.37 -2.18 -3.48
CA LEU A 67 11.28 -2.87 -2.19
C LEU A 67 10.20 -3.95 -2.16
N THR A 68 8.99 -3.67 -2.69
CA THR A 68 7.89 -4.64 -2.65
C THR A 68 8.15 -5.86 -3.52
N PRO A 69 8.64 -5.74 -4.78
CA PRO A 69 9.11 -6.89 -5.56
C PRO A 69 10.20 -7.71 -4.86
N VAL A 70 11.16 -7.06 -4.18
CA VAL A 70 12.19 -7.75 -3.39
C VAL A 70 11.59 -8.55 -2.24
N LEU A 71 10.62 -7.97 -1.51
CA LEU A 71 9.90 -8.66 -0.43
C LEU A 71 9.11 -9.86 -0.96
N ALA A 72 8.40 -9.71 -2.08
CA ALA A 72 7.70 -10.82 -2.74
C ALA A 72 8.68 -11.94 -3.18
N ARG A 73 9.86 -11.57 -3.71
CA ARG A 73 10.89 -12.55 -4.08
C ARG A 73 11.45 -13.29 -2.89
N LEU A 74 11.70 -12.58 -1.78
CA LEU A 74 12.18 -13.21 -0.54
C LEU A 74 11.14 -14.18 0.02
N ASP A 75 9.87 -13.79 0.02
CA ASP A 75 8.80 -14.70 0.43
C ASP A 75 8.73 -15.93 -0.47
N ALA A 76 8.77 -15.75 -1.78
CA ALA A 76 8.77 -16.86 -2.75
C ALA A 76 9.88 -17.89 -2.47
N ILE A 77 11.06 -17.44 -2.08
CA ILE A 77 12.19 -18.30 -1.73
C ILE A 77 11.94 -19.02 -0.39
N LEU A 78 11.33 -18.33 0.58
CA LEU A 78 11.15 -18.86 1.94
C LEU A 78 9.92 -19.78 2.08
N THR A 79 8.83 -19.47 1.37
CA THR A 79 7.52 -20.12 1.55
C THR A 79 7.02 -20.86 0.31
N GLY A 80 7.74 -20.79 -0.81
CA GLY A 80 7.38 -21.46 -2.06
C GLY A 80 6.19 -20.83 -2.79
N ASN A 81 6.04 -19.51 -2.77
CA ASN A 81 4.92 -18.78 -3.40
C ASN A 81 3.53 -19.15 -2.85
N THR A 82 3.43 -19.48 -1.58
CA THR A 82 2.13 -19.73 -0.96
C THR A 82 1.44 -18.44 -0.53
N LEU A 83 0.12 -18.33 -0.73
CA LEU A 83 -0.64 -17.14 -0.33
C LEU A 83 -0.51 -16.85 1.17
N ILE A 84 -0.53 -17.89 2.02
CA ILE A 84 -0.36 -17.72 3.47
C ILE A 84 1.05 -17.22 3.83
N GLY A 85 2.07 -17.66 3.10
CA GLY A 85 3.44 -17.17 3.26
C GLY A 85 3.51 -15.69 2.91
N LEU A 86 3.05 -15.34 1.71
CA LEU A 86 3.07 -13.97 1.22
C LEU A 86 2.36 -13.00 2.20
N ARG A 87 1.20 -13.39 2.73
CA ARG A 87 0.39 -12.58 3.65
C ARG A 87 0.87 -12.63 5.11
N ALA A 88 1.77 -13.55 5.46
CA ALA A 88 2.41 -13.55 6.78
C ALA A 88 3.30 -12.31 6.99
N LEU A 89 3.92 -11.80 5.92
CA LEU A 89 4.77 -10.61 5.99
C LEU A 89 3.98 -9.33 6.34
N PRO A 90 2.90 -8.95 5.61
CA PRO A 90 2.06 -7.82 6.00
C PRO A 90 1.41 -8.02 7.38
N ALA A 91 0.97 -9.23 7.74
CA ALA A 91 0.45 -9.50 9.09
C ALA A 91 1.50 -9.23 10.18
N LEU A 92 2.77 -9.60 9.96
CA LEU A 92 3.87 -9.28 10.88
C LEU A 92 4.16 -7.78 10.93
N ALA A 93 4.11 -7.09 9.78
CA ALA A 93 4.23 -5.65 9.69
C ALA A 93 3.12 -4.93 10.48
N PHE A 94 1.89 -5.46 10.43
CA PHE A 94 0.77 -4.93 11.21
C PHE A 94 1.01 -5.05 12.72
N ALA A 95 1.42 -6.22 13.19
CA ALA A 95 1.79 -6.42 14.59
C ALA A 95 2.90 -5.44 15.02
N ALA A 96 3.92 -5.24 14.18
CA ALA A 96 4.98 -4.27 14.43
C ALA A 96 4.43 -2.84 14.51
N MET A 97 3.53 -2.43 13.61
CA MET A 97 2.88 -1.11 13.66
C MET A 97 2.09 -0.88 14.95
N VAL A 98 1.38 -1.89 15.45
CA VAL A 98 0.68 -1.85 16.76
C VAL A 98 1.66 -1.58 17.89
N LEU A 99 2.79 -2.30 17.92
CA LEU A 99 3.85 -2.12 18.93
C LEU A 99 4.52 -0.74 18.83
N LEU A 100 4.82 -0.30 17.62
CA LEU A 100 5.44 1.00 17.34
C LEU A 100 4.52 2.17 17.77
N THR A 101 3.22 2.06 17.48
CA THR A 101 2.23 3.08 17.87
C THR A 101 2.08 3.17 19.39
N ALA A 102 2.05 2.04 20.11
CA ALA A 102 2.08 2.03 21.57
C ALA A 102 3.38 2.62 22.14
N SER A 103 4.53 2.31 21.53
CA SER A 103 5.84 2.90 21.90
C SER A 103 5.85 4.41 21.66
N MET A 104 5.19 4.86 20.57
CA MET A 104 5.01 6.27 20.25
C MET A 104 4.16 6.96 21.33
N ALA A 105 3.01 6.38 21.73
CA ALA A 105 2.17 6.91 22.80
C ALA A 105 2.97 7.09 24.11
N ARG A 106 3.79 6.09 24.47
CA ARG A 106 4.71 6.20 25.62
C ARG A 106 5.73 7.32 25.45
N THR A 107 6.30 7.47 24.25
CA THR A 107 7.23 8.56 23.96
C THR A 107 6.55 9.92 24.11
N LEU A 108 5.27 10.03 23.77
CA LEU A 108 4.47 11.24 23.98
C LEU A 108 4.07 11.48 25.44
N GLY A 109 4.33 10.52 26.34
CA GLY A 109 4.06 10.64 27.80
C GLY A 109 2.82 9.90 28.28
N ALA A 110 2.24 9.03 27.47
CA ALA A 110 1.11 8.18 27.88
C ALA A 110 1.49 7.19 28.98
N ASP A 111 0.55 6.87 29.85
CA ASP A 111 0.63 5.76 30.80
C ASP A 111 0.38 4.39 30.08
N ARG A 112 0.43 3.29 30.82
CA ARG A 112 0.16 1.96 30.29
C ARG A 112 -1.23 1.82 29.64
N ARG A 113 -2.21 2.59 30.12
CA ARG A 113 -3.57 2.60 29.57
C ARG A 113 -3.62 3.33 28.24
N GLY A 114 -2.88 4.45 28.12
CA GLY A 114 -2.73 5.17 26.86
C GLY A 114 -1.97 4.35 25.82
N GLU A 115 -0.91 3.61 26.20
CA GLU A 115 -0.23 2.64 25.32
C GLU A 115 -1.21 1.60 24.77
N PHE A 116 -2.03 1.01 25.64
CA PHE A 116 -3.04 0.02 25.25
C PHE A 116 -4.12 0.61 24.33
N VAL A 117 -4.62 1.83 24.61
CA VAL A 117 -5.59 2.53 23.77
C VAL A 117 -5.03 2.80 22.38
N ALA A 118 -3.78 3.25 22.28
CA ALA A 118 -3.10 3.48 21.01
C ALA A 118 -2.94 2.18 20.20
N ALA A 119 -2.53 1.08 20.87
CA ALA A 119 -2.43 -0.24 20.26
C ALA A 119 -3.78 -0.72 19.70
N LEU A 120 -4.85 -0.65 20.51
CA LEU A 120 -6.19 -1.04 20.09
C LEU A 120 -6.72 -0.18 18.94
N ALA A 121 -6.50 1.13 18.99
CA ALA A 121 -6.93 2.02 17.91
C ALA A 121 -6.24 1.65 16.59
N THR A 122 -4.95 1.32 16.63
CA THR A 122 -4.22 0.85 15.44
C THR A 122 -4.77 -0.48 14.95
N ALA A 123 -4.94 -1.47 15.85
CA ALA A 123 -5.42 -2.80 15.50
C ALA A 123 -6.89 -2.83 15.00
N CYS A 124 -7.71 -1.84 15.39
CA CYS A 124 -9.12 -1.74 14.96
C CYS A 124 -9.33 -0.72 13.82
N CYS A 125 -8.27 -0.16 13.25
CA CYS A 125 -8.35 0.82 12.17
C CYS A 125 -8.59 0.12 10.83
N ALA A 126 -9.68 0.48 10.12
CA ALA A 126 -10.09 -0.21 8.90
C ALA A 126 -9.02 -0.16 7.81
N VAL A 127 -8.37 1.00 7.59
CA VAL A 127 -7.33 1.12 6.57
C VAL A 127 -6.10 0.26 6.88
N TYR A 128 -5.82 0.00 8.16
CA TYR A 128 -4.68 -0.87 8.49
C TYR A 128 -5.05 -2.34 8.37
N LEU A 129 -6.26 -2.73 8.76
CA LEU A 129 -6.76 -4.09 8.55
C LEU A 129 -6.76 -4.44 7.05
N GLY A 130 -7.28 -3.57 6.18
CA GLY A 130 -7.27 -3.82 4.73
C GLY A 130 -5.86 -3.82 4.15
N ALA A 131 -5.09 -2.72 4.36
CA ALA A 131 -3.77 -2.59 3.77
C ALA A 131 -2.72 -3.60 4.28
N MET A 132 -2.92 -4.19 5.47
CA MET A 132 -2.02 -5.22 6.02
C MET A 132 -2.53 -6.65 5.80
N HIS A 133 -3.65 -6.79 5.07
CA HIS A 133 -4.17 -8.09 4.66
C HIS A 133 -3.42 -8.66 3.45
N GLU A 134 -2.88 -7.82 2.61
CA GLU A 134 -2.24 -8.14 1.34
C GLU A 134 -0.84 -7.53 1.24
N LEU A 135 0.04 -8.11 0.41
CA LEU A 135 1.37 -7.54 0.16
C LEU A 135 1.29 -6.49 -0.97
N THR A 136 1.25 -5.21 -0.58
CA THR A 136 1.34 -4.08 -1.51
C THR A 136 2.43 -3.10 -1.10
N THR A 137 2.70 -2.10 -1.93
CA THR A 137 3.64 -1.00 -1.60
C THR A 137 3.23 -0.24 -0.33
N THR A 138 1.95 -0.32 0.06
CA THR A 138 1.40 0.37 1.23
C THR A 138 1.89 -0.24 2.55
N VAL A 139 2.20 -1.55 2.56
CA VAL A 139 2.72 -2.24 3.76
C VAL A 139 4.04 -1.64 4.25
N PRO A 140 5.12 -1.66 3.46
CA PRO A 140 6.39 -1.06 3.88
C PRO A 140 6.28 0.47 4.02
N ASP A 141 5.45 1.16 3.22
CA ASP A 141 5.24 2.60 3.34
C ASP A 141 4.69 2.96 4.73
N PHE A 142 3.59 2.35 5.18
CA PHE A 142 3.00 2.64 6.50
C PHE A 142 3.92 2.28 7.67
N VAL A 143 4.69 1.21 7.56
CA VAL A 143 5.71 0.86 8.56
C VAL A 143 6.78 1.97 8.63
N CYS A 144 7.31 2.41 7.49
CA CYS A 144 8.31 3.46 7.43
C CYS A 144 7.79 4.80 7.96
N TRP A 145 6.55 5.18 7.65
CA TRP A 145 5.91 6.35 8.23
C TRP A 145 5.83 6.24 9.76
N THR A 146 5.39 5.09 10.27
CA THR A 146 5.24 4.85 11.72
C THR A 146 6.58 4.93 12.43
N VAL A 147 7.63 4.33 11.85
CA VAL A 147 8.99 4.41 12.36
C VAL A 147 9.51 5.85 12.34
N ALA A 148 9.38 6.55 11.21
CA ALA A 148 9.82 7.94 11.07
C ALA A 148 9.14 8.85 12.10
N LEU A 149 7.83 8.73 12.30
CA LEU A 149 7.06 9.50 13.28
C LEU A 149 7.48 9.20 14.72
N LEU A 150 7.75 7.94 15.06
CA LEU A 150 8.30 7.56 16.36
C LEU A 150 9.69 8.19 16.59
N LEU A 151 10.54 8.15 15.57
CA LEU A 151 11.89 8.76 15.65
C LEU A 151 11.82 10.27 15.77
N VAL A 152 10.90 10.93 15.05
CA VAL A 152 10.63 12.37 15.21
C VAL A 152 10.12 12.69 16.61
N ALA A 153 9.24 11.87 17.18
CA ALA A 153 8.79 12.05 18.56
C ALA A 153 9.96 11.93 19.56
N LYS A 154 10.90 11.00 19.33
CA LYS A 154 12.12 10.87 20.13
C LYS A 154 13.07 12.07 19.95
N LEU A 155 13.26 12.53 18.71
CA LEU A 155 14.03 13.74 18.41
C LEU A 155 13.50 14.95 19.18
N LEU A 156 12.20 15.21 19.10
CA LEU A 156 11.55 16.32 19.78
C LEU A 156 11.67 16.20 21.29
N ARG A 157 11.50 15.00 21.85
CA ARG A 157 11.56 14.77 23.30
C ARG A 157 12.95 14.88 23.87
N SER A 158 13.97 14.36 23.19
CA SER A 158 15.35 14.36 23.67
C SER A 158 16.10 15.63 23.31
N GLY A 159 15.70 16.32 22.25
CA GLY A 159 16.46 17.41 21.65
C GLY A 159 17.77 16.95 20.96
N ASP A 160 18.06 15.63 20.93
CA ASP A 160 19.28 15.10 20.31
C ASP A 160 19.14 15.05 18.78
N PRO A 161 19.88 15.91 18.05
CA PRO A 161 19.75 15.98 16.59
C PRO A 161 20.28 14.73 15.86
N ARG A 162 20.98 13.82 16.53
CA ARG A 162 21.47 12.56 15.92
C ARG A 162 20.32 11.69 15.42
N TRP A 163 19.12 11.85 15.97
CA TRP A 163 17.93 11.14 15.48
C TRP A 163 17.62 11.43 14.02
N TRP A 164 18.08 12.53 13.44
CA TRP A 164 17.93 12.81 12.02
C TRP A 164 18.55 11.73 11.13
N LEU A 165 19.64 11.05 11.56
CA LEU A 165 20.22 9.94 10.80
C LEU A 165 19.24 8.77 10.68
N ALA A 166 18.63 8.37 11.78
CA ALA A 166 17.65 7.29 11.79
C ALA A 166 16.35 7.67 11.05
N ILE A 167 15.92 8.95 11.16
CA ILE A 167 14.78 9.48 10.39
C ILE A 167 15.10 9.42 8.90
N GLY A 168 16.31 9.83 8.50
CA GLY A 168 16.76 9.74 7.10
C GLY A 168 16.79 8.31 6.58
N GLY A 169 17.23 7.35 7.39
CA GLY A 169 17.19 5.93 7.07
C GLY A 169 15.77 5.40 6.87
N ALA A 170 14.86 5.70 7.81
CA ALA A 170 13.45 5.31 7.70
C ALA A 170 12.76 5.95 6.48
N ALA A 171 13.03 7.23 6.22
CA ALA A 171 12.53 7.94 5.06
C ALA A 171 13.10 7.36 3.76
N GLY A 172 14.40 7.05 3.72
CA GLY A 172 15.06 6.46 2.56
C GLY A 172 14.53 5.09 2.21
N ILE A 173 14.37 4.20 3.20
CA ILE A 173 13.71 2.89 3.00
C ILE A 173 12.26 3.08 2.55
N GLY A 174 11.54 4.06 3.11
CA GLY A 174 10.18 4.38 2.66
C GLY A 174 10.14 4.86 1.20
N MET A 175 11.14 5.61 0.72
CA MET A 175 11.25 6.00 -0.69
C MET A 175 11.43 4.80 -1.63
N THR A 176 12.10 3.72 -1.17
CA THR A 176 12.22 2.47 -1.96
C THR A 176 10.96 1.62 -1.93
N ALA A 177 9.98 1.95 -1.08
CA ALA A 177 8.66 1.34 -1.06
C ALA A 177 7.64 2.13 -1.88
N LYS A 178 7.56 3.43 -1.61
CA LYS A 178 6.60 4.35 -2.25
C LYS A 178 7.02 5.79 -2.03
N TRP A 179 7.02 6.61 -3.09
CA TRP A 179 7.40 8.03 -2.97
C TRP A 179 6.47 8.86 -2.09
N ASN A 180 5.35 8.26 -1.67
CA ASN A 180 4.36 8.86 -0.80
C ASN A 180 4.94 9.39 0.54
N ILE A 181 5.98 8.75 1.09
CA ILE A 181 6.67 9.23 2.31
C ILE A 181 7.29 10.63 2.13
N GLY A 182 7.53 11.06 0.89
CA GLY A 182 7.98 12.42 0.57
C GLY A 182 7.03 13.50 1.08
N PHE A 183 5.72 13.23 1.09
CA PHE A 183 4.72 14.15 1.66
C PHE A 183 4.85 14.28 3.19
N LEU A 184 5.19 13.19 3.89
CA LEU A 184 5.50 13.26 5.31
C LEU A 184 6.74 14.10 5.56
N ILE A 185 7.82 13.90 4.79
CA ILE A 185 9.06 14.67 4.91
C ILE A 185 8.77 16.16 4.70
N ALA A 186 8.06 16.52 3.64
CA ALA A 186 7.68 17.90 3.34
C ALA A 186 6.83 18.51 4.47
N GLY A 187 5.83 17.79 4.96
CA GLY A 187 4.99 18.20 6.07
C GLY A 187 5.76 18.40 7.37
N LEU A 188 6.72 17.50 7.68
CA LEU A 188 7.58 17.62 8.85
C LEU A 188 8.51 18.85 8.75
N LEU A 189 9.19 19.04 7.62
CA LEU A 189 10.05 20.20 7.40
C LEU A 189 9.26 21.51 7.57
N LEU A 190 8.05 21.60 7.01
CA LEU A 190 7.15 22.72 7.20
C LEU A 190 6.76 22.89 8.69
N GLY A 191 6.39 21.79 9.36
CA GLY A 191 6.04 21.80 10.77
C GLY A 191 7.16 22.32 11.68
N PHE A 192 8.38 21.84 11.45
CA PHE A 192 9.57 22.36 12.16
C PHE A 192 9.83 23.83 11.84
N ALA A 193 9.72 24.24 10.58
CA ALA A 193 9.93 25.62 10.16
C ALA A 193 8.92 26.59 10.78
N LEU A 194 7.65 26.18 10.92
CA LEU A 194 6.60 26.99 11.50
C LEU A 194 6.56 26.95 13.05
N THR A 195 7.38 26.11 13.68
CA THR A 195 7.44 26.00 15.16
C THR A 195 8.73 26.63 15.68
N PRO A 196 8.69 27.87 16.23
CA PRO A 196 9.91 28.58 16.67
C PRO A 196 10.78 27.77 17.62
N ALA A 197 10.17 27.06 18.58
CA ALA A 197 10.86 26.24 19.56
C ALA A 197 11.64 25.06 18.96
N ALA A 198 11.24 24.57 17.77
CA ALA A 198 11.85 23.41 17.11
C ALA A 198 12.78 23.78 15.93
N ARG A 199 12.77 25.04 15.46
CA ARG A 199 13.56 25.49 14.29
C ARG A 199 15.04 25.24 14.41
N HIS A 200 15.59 25.25 15.63
CA HIS A 200 17.02 25.00 15.86
C HIS A 200 17.44 23.60 15.40
N LEU A 201 16.54 22.63 15.44
CA LEU A 201 16.80 21.26 14.97
C LEU A 201 17.00 21.18 13.44
N LEU A 202 16.39 22.12 12.67
CA LEU A 202 16.63 22.23 11.22
C LEU A 202 18.02 22.77 10.88
N ARG A 203 18.67 23.46 11.80
CA ARG A 203 20.03 24.01 11.58
C ARG A 203 21.14 23.01 11.89
N SER A 204 20.77 21.82 12.34
CA SER A 204 21.73 20.78 12.70
C SER A 204 22.35 20.13 11.44
N ARG A 205 23.69 19.94 11.47
CA ARG A 205 24.38 19.14 10.45
C ARG A 205 23.85 17.71 10.32
N TYR A 206 23.25 17.17 11.36
CA TYR A 206 22.66 15.83 11.34
C TYR A 206 21.40 15.74 10.45
N LEU A 207 20.70 16.84 10.21
CA LEU A 207 19.65 16.89 9.19
C LEU A 207 20.23 16.67 7.80
N LEU A 208 21.36 17.29 7.46
CA LEU A 208 22.05 17.10 6.18
C LEU A 208 22.56 15.67 6.03
N TYR A 209 23.10 15.09 7.10
CA TYR A 209 23.52 13.69 7.09
C TYR A 209 22.35 12.74 6.94
N GLY A 210 21.22 13.00 7.62
CA GLY A 210 19.98 12.23 7.44
C GLY A 210 19.42 12.35 6.02
N ALA A 211 19.43 13.56 5.45
CA ALA A 211 19.04 13.78 4.06
C ALA A 211 19.96 13.03 3.08
N ALA A 212 21.27 13.00 3.34
CA ALA A 212 22.22 12.22 2.54
C ALA A 212 21.95 10.71 2.63
N VAL A 213 21.66 10.18 3.83
CA VAL A 213 21.27 8.77 4.01
C VAL A 213 19.99 8.46 3.22
N CYS A 214 18.97 9.32 3.31
CA CYS A 214 17.73 9.17 2.54
C CYS A 214 18.01 9.17 1.02
N ALA A 215 18.82 10.13 0.56
CA ALA A 215 19.19 10.24 -0.86
C ALA A 215 19.96 9.02 -1.36
N VAL A 216 20.89 8.48 -0.57
CA VAL A 216 21.64 7.25 -0.93
C VAL A 216 20.71 6.05 -1.05
N CYS A 217 19.74 5.90 -0.14
CA CYS A 217 18.75 4.82 -0.23
C CYS A 217 17.85 4.96 -1.47
N ALA A 218 17.40 6.18 -1.78
CA ALA A 218 16.51 6.44 -2.91
C ALA A 218 17.23 6.50 -4.27
N ALA A 219 18.56 6.72 -4.28
CA ALA A 219 19.34 6.92 -5.51
C ALA A 219 19.20 5.81 -6.55
N PRO A 220 19.15 4.50 -6.20
CA PRO A 220 19.00 3.44 -7.19
C PRO A 220 17.72 3.59 -8.02
N ASP A 221 16.57 3.79 -7.37
CA ASP A 221 15.29 3.98 -8.05
C ASP A 221 15.27 5.26 -8.89
N PHE A 222 15.73 6.39 -8.34
CA PHE A 222 15.79 7.65 -9.10
C PHE A 222 16.73 7.56 -10.33
N ALA A 223 17.86 6.86 -10.21
CA ALA A 223 18.77 6.62 -11.33
C ALA A 223 18.10 5.73 -12.38
N TRP A 224 17.37 4.70 -11.95
CA TRP A 224 16.60 3.84 -12.84
C TRP A 224 15.52 4.62 -13.58
N GLN A 225 14.72 5.43 -12.86
CA GLN A 225 13.71 6.30 -13.45
C GLN A 225 14.30 7.24 -14.51
N ALA A 226 15.43 7.87 -14.20
CA ALA A 226 16.13 8.76 -15.13
C ALA A 226 16.60 8.04 -16.39
N ALA A 227 17.11 6.81 -16.25
CA ALA A 227 17.55 5.99 -17.37
C ALA A 227 16.41 5.50 -18.28
N HIS A 228 15.16 5.41 -17.73
CA HIS A 228 13.98 4.93 -18.44
C HIS A 228 12.99 6.05 -18.82
N GLY A 229 13.39 7.32 -18.74
CA GLY A 229 12.55 8.45 -19.15
C GLY A 229 11.42 8.81 -18.18
N TRP A 230 11.58 8.46 -16.89
CA TRP A 230 10.66 8.80 -15.81
C TRP A 230 9.24 8.23 -16.00
N PRO A 231 9.06 6.93 -16.22
CA PRO A 231 7.76 6.33 -16.49
C PRO A 231 6.76 6.55 -15.34
N ASN A 232 7.23 6.71 -14.10
CA ASN A 232 6.37 6.98 -12.94
C ASN A 232 5.56 8.28 -13.10
N PHE A 233 6.04 9.27 -13.86
CA PHE A 233 5.24 10.47 -14.16
C PHE A 233 4.07 10.18 -15.10
N ALA A 234 4.19 9.20 -16.01
CA ALA A 234 3.07 8.78 -16.84
C ALA A 234 1.97 8.12 -15.97
N VAL A 235 2.38 7.24 -15.04
CA VAL A 235 1.45 6.65 -14.05
C VAL A 235 0.79 7.73 -13.19
N PHE A 236 1.57 8.68 -12.69
CA PHE A 236 1.00 9.80 -11.92
C PHE A 236 -0.01 10.61 -12.74
N HIS A 237 0.27 10.85 -14.02
CA HIS A 237 -0.64 11.56 -14.92
C HIS A 237 -1.94 10.75 -15.14
N ALA A 238 -1.85 9.44 -15.34
CA ALA A 238 -3.02 8.56 -15.46
C ALA A 238 -3.90 8.61 -14.19
N LEU A 239 -3.29 8.51 -13.01
CA LEU A 239 -4.00 8.63 -11.73
C LEU A 239 -4.70 9.99 -11.53
N GLN A 240 -4.18 11.07 -12.13
CA GLN A 240 -4.80 12.40 -12.05
C GLN A 240 -6.13 12.48 -12.81
N GLN A 241 -6.42 11.59 -13.73
CA GLN A 241 -7.72 11.55 -14.43
C GLN A 241 -8.88 11.32 -13.45
N ASP A 242 -8.64 10.58 -12.38
CA ASP A 242 -9.61 10.30 -11.31
C ASP A 242 -9.53 11.28 -10.12
N ALA A 243 -8.69 12.31 -10.18
CA ALA A 243 -8.48 13.24 -9.07
C ALA A 243 -9.77 13.89 -8.56
N TRP A 244 -10.74 14.16 -9.44
CA TRP A 244 -12.02 14.74 -9.06
C TRP A 244 -12.88 13.75 -8.27
N LYS A 245 -12.89 12.46 -8.65
CA LYS A 245 -13.59 11.39 -7.93
C LYS A 245 -12.96 11.21 -6.54
N ASN A 246 -11.63 11.14 -6.49
CA ASN A 246 -10.89 11.04 -5.24
C ASN A 246 -11.22 12.19 -4.29
N ARG A 247 -11.26 13.45 -4.76
CA ARG A 247 -11.63 14.61 -3.93
C ARG A 247 -13.05 14.52 -3.41
N ALA A 248 -14.01 14.05 -4.22
CA ALA A 248 -15.41 13.95 -3.83
C ALA A 248 -15.62 13.04 -2.60
N ILE A 249 -14.88 11.93 -2.51
CA ILE A 249 -15.01 10.93 -1.44
C ILE A 249 -13.94 11.07 -0.34
N TYR A 250 -12.98 11.99 -0.51
CA TYR A 250 -11.78 12.05 0.33
C TYR A 250 -12.12 12.23 1.82
N TRP A 251 -12.87 13.27 2.18
CA TRP A 251 -13.17 13.58 3.58
C TRP A 251 -14.07 12.53 4.26
N PRO A 252 -15.16 12.03 3.64
CA PRO A 252 -15.88 10.88 4.17
C PRO A 252 -14.98 9.68 4.42
N ASN A 253 -14.06 9.39 3.50
CA ASN A 253 -13.15 8.25 3.63
C ASN A 253 -12.12 8.44 4.76
N GLN A 254 -11.68 9.65 5.09
CA GLN A 254 -10.82 9.85 6.27
C GLN A 254 -11.51 9.36 7.56
N ILE A 255 -12.82 9.50 7.64
CA ILE A 255 -13.62 9.02 8.80
C ILE A 255 -13.86 7.51 8.70
N LEU A 256 -14.24 7.03 7.52
CA LEU A 256 -14.55 5.61 7.28
C LEU A 256 -13.31 4.72 7.46
N TYR A 257 -12.21 5.07 6.81
CA TYR A 257 -10.94 4.31 6.80
C TYR A 257 -10.27 4.27 8.17
N THR A 258 -10.46 5.32 8.99
CA THR A 258 -9.96 5.30 10.38
C THR A 258 -10.95 4.67 11.36
N SER A 259 -12.04 4.08 10.88
CA SER A 259 -13.23 3.69 11.64
C SER A 259 -13.98 4.88 12.26
N ILE A 260 -15.25 5.01 11.94
CA ILE A 260 -16.11 6.14 12.36
C ILE A 260 -16.02 6.39 13.88
N VAL A 261 -16.01 5.31 14.66
CA VAL A 261 -15.98 5.39 16.13
C VAL A 261 -14.60 5.76 16.69
N LEU A 262 -13.53 5.64 15.91
CA LEU A 262 -12.17 6.05 16.29
C LEU A 262 -11.84 7.47 15.83
N ALA A 263 -12.63 8.06 14.95
CA ALA A 263 -12.41 9.42 14.45
C ALA A 263 -12.24 10.46 15.58
N PRO A 264 -13.04 10.47 16.67
CA PRO A 264 -12.82 11.39 17.77
C PRO A 264 -11.47 11.25 18.46
N LEU A 265 -10.81 10.08 18.38
CA LEU A 265 -9.50 9.85 18.97
C LEU A 265 -8.40 10.56 18.18
N TRP A 266 -8.32 10.36 16.87
CA TRP A 266 -7.29 10.99 16.06
C TRP A 266 -7.52 12.51 15.91
N ILE A 267 -8.78 12.97 15.82
CA ILE A 267 -9.10 14.42 15.82
C ILE A 267 -8.59 15.08 17.11
N ARG A 268 -8.82 14.43 18.25
CA ARG A 268 -8.27 14.90 19.53
C ARG A 268 -6.75 14.87 19.53
N GLY A 269 -6.13 13.85 18.94
CA GLY A 269 -4.68 13.73 18.77
C GLY A 269 -4.09 14.89 17.94
N ALA A 270 -4.74 15.24 16.83
CA ALA A 270 -4.39 16.39 16.02
C ALA A 270 -4.51 17.70 16.82
N ALA A 271 -5.62 17.92 17.50
CA ALA A 271 -5.85 19.12 18.31
C ALA A 271 -4.85 19.22 19.48
N TRP A 272 -4.52 18.10 20.14
CA TRP A 272 -3.53 18.05 21.20
C TRP A 272 -2.14 18.37 20.70
N SER A 273 -1.71 17.76 19.60
CA SER A 273 -0.39 17.99 19.03
C SER A 273 -0.20 19.44 18.55
N LEU A 274 -1.21 20.04 17.92
CA LEU A 274 -1.17 21.44 17.49
C LEU A 274 -1.03 22.43 18.66
N ARG A 275 -1.61 22.09 19.84
CA ARG A 275 -1.52 22.89 21.07
C ARG A 275 -0.26 22.61 21.88
N SER A 276 0.41 21.48 21.64
CA SER A 276 1.63 21.11 22.35
C SER A 276 2.80 21.98 21.88
N ALA A 277 3.51 22.60 22.82
CA ALA A 277 4.73 23.34 22.51
C ALA A 277 5.81 22.44 21.87
N LEU A 278 5.85 21.16 22.28
CA LEU A 278 6.87 20.19 21.84
C LEU A 278 6.50 19.48 20.53
N TYR A 279 5.24 19.00 20.41
CA TYR A 279 4.81 18.15 19.30
C TYR A 279 4.05 18.89 18.19
N ARG A 280 3.97 20.20 18.27
CA ARG A 280 3.35 21.07 17.26
C ARG A 280 3.90 20.84 15.84
N PRO A 281 5.23 20.58 15.63
CA PRO A 281 5.74 20.26 14.30
C PRO A 281 5.01 19.09 13.64
N VAL A 282 4.75 18.00 14.38
CA VAL A 282 4.07 16.82 13.85
C VAL A 282 2.57 17.08 13.66
N GLY A 283 1.95 17.89 14.55
CA GLY A 283 0.56 18.33 14.37
C GLY A 283 0.35 19.12 13.08
N ILE A 284 1.28 20.03 12.77
CA ILE A 284 1.28 20.79 11.50
C ILE A 284 1.53 19.85 10.33
N ALA A 285 2.49 18.94 10.43
CA ALA A 285 2.76 17.94 9.39
C ALA A 285 1.52 17.10 9.08
N ALA A 286 0.78 16.65 10.10
CA ALA A 286 -0.45 15.87 9.92
C ALA A 286 -1.51 16.64 9.12
N VAL A 287 -1.78 17.88 9.49
CA VAL A 287 -2.73 18.72 8.75
C VAL A 287 -2.23 18.96 7.32
N THR A 288 -0.95 19.28 7.16
CA THR A 288 -0.35 19.53 5.84
C THR A 288 -0.49 18.32 4.93
N VAL A 289 -0.14 17.13 5.40
CA VAL A 289 -0.20 15.91 4.59
C VAL A 289 -1.65 15.60 4.18
N ILE A 290 -2.59 15.61 5.14
CA ILE A 290 -4.01 15.33 4.85
C ILE A 290 -4.58 16.34 3.84
N CYS A 291 -4.31 17.65 4.05
CA CYS A 291 -4.80 18.67 3.12
C CYS A 291 -4.10 18.64 1.76
N LEU A 292 -2.80 18.36 1.72
CA LEU A 292 -2.04 18.29 0.47
C LEU A 292 -2.50 17.14 -0.41
N GLN A 293 -2.74 15.96 0.17
CA GLN A 293 -3.29 14.82 -0.55
C GLN A 293 -4.69 15.11 -1.11
N PHE A 294 -5.54 15.81 -0.38
CA PHE A 294 -6.81 16.29 -0.90
C PHE A 294 -6.64 17.22 -2.09
N VAL A 295 -5.78 18.24 -1.97
CA VAL A 295 -5.54 19.22 -3.03
C VAL A 295 -5.00 18.56 -4.30
N LEU A 296 -4.09 17.59 -4.15
CA LEU A 296 -3.50 16.85 -5.27
C LEU A 296 -4.44 15.77 -5.84
N GLY A 297 -5.61 15.52 -5.24
CA GLY A 297 -6.53 14.47 -5.69
C GLY A 297 -6.00 13.05 -5.46
N GLY A 298 -5.12 12.88 -4.45
CA GLY A 298 -4.58 11.58 -4.07
C GLY A 298 -5.65 10.63 -3.53
N LYS A 299 -5.38 9.33 -3.60
CA LYS A 299 -6.26 8.31 -3.02
C LYS A 299 -6.43 8.54 -1.52
N SER A 300 -7.63 8.31 -0.99
CA SER A 300 -7.99 8.64 0.39
C SER A 300 -7.15 7.97 1.46
N TYR A 301 -6.51 6.84 1.16
CA TYR A 301 -5.65 6.11 2.10
C TYR A 301 -4.18 6.59 2.12
N TYR A 302 -3.75 7.42 1.17
CA TYR A 302 -2.34 7.88 1.10
C TYR A 302 -1.81 8.54 2.37
N PRO A 303 -2.59 9.33 3.12
CA PRO A 303 -2.12 9.86 4.40
C PRO A 303 -2.17 8.84 5.55
N GLY A 304 -2.51 7.57 5.28
CA GLY A 304 -2.76 6.54 6.30
C GLY A 304 -1.68 6.41 7.37
N GLY A 305 -0.40 6.50 6.99
CA GLY A 305 0.72 6.40 7.95
C GLY A 305 0.71 7.44 9.07
N ILE A 306 0.11 8.62 8.86
CA ILE A 306 0.06 9.70 9.87
C ILE A 306 -0.86 9.37 11.05
N TYR A 307 -1.89 8.52 10.85
CA TYR A 307 -2.85 8.20 11.90
C TYR A 307 -2.24 7.43 13.06
N THR A 308 -1.12 6.73 12.87
CA THR A 308 -0.40 6.08 13.98
C THR A 308 0.05 7.12 15.03
N PHE A 309 0.58 8.26 14.58
CA PHE A 309 0.92 9.36 15.48
C PHE A 309 -0.34 9.99 16.09
N LEU A 310 -1.38 10.20 15.31
CA LEU A 310 -2.60 10.84 15.77
C LEU A 310 -3.36 9.97 16.80
N PHE A 311 -3.35 8.64 16.65
CA PHE A 311 -3.86 7.71 17.66
C PHE A 311 -3.02 7.73 18.93
N ALA A 312 -1.69 7.72 18.81
CA ALA A 312 -0.79 7.82 19.95
C ALA A 312 -1.00 9.14 20.73
N ALA A 313 -1.10 10.26 20.02
CA ALA A 313 -1.36 11.58 20.60
C ALA A 313 -2.74 11.67 21.24
N GLY A 314 -3.77 11.14 20.57
CA GLY A 314 -5.13 11.08 21.09
C GLY A 314 -5.23 10.24 22.35
N ALA A 315 -4.57 9.09 22.39
CA ALA A 315 -4.49 8.22 23.56
C ALA A 315 -3.80 8.91 24.73
N THR A 316 -2.70 9.65 24.47
CA THR A 316 -2.00 10.46 25.49
C THR A 316 -2.92 11.53 26.06
N ALA A 317 -3.71 12.21 25.23
CA ALA A 317 -4.65 13.24 25.66
C ALA A 317 -5.84 12.70 26.47
N LEU A 318 -6.05 11.37 26.50
CA LEU A 318 -7.19 10.72 27.14
C LEU A 318 -6.92 10.17 28.56
N THR A 319 -5.73 10.25 29.09
CA THR A 319 -5.26 9.58 30.34
C THR A 319 -6.12 9.85 31.59
N THR A 320 -7.04 10.81 31.56
CA THR A 320 -7.83 11.25 32.72
C THR A 320 -9.24 10.63 32.85
N ARG A 321 -9.67 9.71 31.94
CA ARG A 321 -11.03 9.17 31.94
C ARG A 321 -11.12 7.63 32.03
N PRO A 322 -12.16 7.02 32.69
CA PRO A 322 -12.24 5.57 32.91
C PRO A 322 -12.37 4.75 31.59
N VAL A 323 -11.56 3.70 31.47
CA VAL A 323 -11.41 2.86 30.27
C VAL A 323 -12.63 2.01 29.95
N ARG A 324 -13.43 1.63 30.96
CA ARG A 324 -14.49 0.61 30.82
C ARG A 324 -15.60 0.95 29.81
N ARG A 325 -16.01 2.22 29.72
CA ARG A 325 -17.00 2.69 28.73
C ARG A 325 -16.44 2.74 27.29
N ARG A 326 -15.11 2.71 27.14
CA ARG A 326 -14.42 2.78 25.85
C ARG A 326 -14.16 1.39 25.26
N ALA A 327 -14.16 0.34 26.08
CA ALA A 327 -14.02 -1.04 25.57
C ALA A 327 -15.11 -1.35 24.54
N VAL A 328 -16.36 -0.94 24.80
CA VAL A 328 -17.47 -1.09 23.86
C VAL A 328 -17.20 -0.38 22.53
N VAL A 329 -16.65 0.86 22.58
CA VAL A 329 -16.29 1.62 21.37
C VAL A 329 -15.24 0.87 20.53
N TYR A 330 -14.20 0.31 21.15
CA TYR A 330 -13.18 -0.46 20.44
C TYR A 330 -13.71 -1.80 19.90
N CYS A 331 -14.63 -2.46 20.63
CA CYS A 331 -15.30 -3.67 20.12
C CYS A 331 -16.16 -3.34 18.88
N ILE A 332 -16.92 -2.25 18.92
CA ILE A 332 -17.70 -1.79 17.76
C ILE A 332 -16.77 -1.45 16.59
N ALA A 333 -15.68 -0.71 16.87
CA ALA A 333 -14.68 -0.40 15.84
C ALA A 333 -14.11 -1.65 15.22
N ALA A 334 -13.69 -2.63 16.04
CA ALA A 334 -13.12 -3.88 15.57
C ALA A 334 -14.09 -4.63 14.65
N VAL A 335 -15.37 -4.77 15.06
CA VAL A 335 -16.38 -5.47 14.26
C VAL A 335 -16.63 -4.75 12.93
N ILE A 336 -16.90 -3.46 12.95
CA ILE A 336 -17.20 -2.69 11.73
C ILE A 336 -15.99 -2.72 10.79
N SER A 337 -14.79 -2.44 11.31
CA SER A 337 -13.57 -2.42 10.49
C SER A 337 -13.27 -3.79 9.91
N SER A 338 -13.37 -4.85 10.70
CA SER A 338 -13.11 -6.21 10.20
C SER A 338 -14.08 -6.63 9.10
N VAL A 339 -15.37 -6.29 9.24
CA VAL A 339 -16.37 -6.62 8.19
C VAL A 339 -16.10 -5.86 6.88
N ILE A 340 -15.61 -4.62 6.97
CA ILE A 340 -15.34 -3.78 5.78
C ILE A 340 -14.00 -4.17 5.13
N SER A 341 -13.00 -4.58 5.94
CA SER A 341 -11.62 -4.66 5.48
C SER A 341 -11.12 -6.09 5.25
N LEU A 342 -11.78 -7.10 5.83
CA LEU A 342 -11.30 -8.48 5.80
C LEU A 342 -12.30 -9.41 5.08
N PRO A 343 -11.83 -10.50 4.44
CA PRO A 343 -12.67 -11.48 3.76
C PRO A 343 -13.45 -12.36 4.76
N LEU A 344 -14.30 -11.75 5.59
CA LEU A 344 -15.07 -12.47 6.62
C LEU A 344 -16.32 -13.14 6.07
N LEU A 345 -16.93 -12.58 5.03
CA LEU A 345 -18.10 -13.15 4.38
C LEU A 345 -17.69 -14.32 3.47
N PRO A 346 -18.55 -15.32 3.22
CA PRO A 346 -18.35 -16.21 2.08
C PRO A 346 -18.34 -15.40 0.78
N ALA A 347 -17.45 -15.72 -0.17
CA ALA A 347 -17.34 -14.98 -1.44
C ALA A 347 -18.69 -14.83 -2.17
N ALA A 348 -19.51 -15.88 -2.21
CA ALA A 348 -20.85 -15.83 -2.79
C ALA A 348 -21.83 -14.85 -2.08
N ALA A 349 -21.52 -14.42 -0.87
CA ALA A 349 -22.35 -13.44 -0.15
C ALA A 349 -22.05 -12.00 -0.58
N LEU A 350 -20.90 -11.73 -1.22
CA LEU A 350 -20.52 -10.39 -1.69
C LEU A 350 -21.50 -9.85 -2.74
N ALA A 351 -22.08 -10.70 -3.55
CA ALA A 351 -23.15 -10.30 -4.50
C ALA A 351 -24.38 -9.71 -3.81
N ARG A 352 -24.70 -10.18 -2.57
CA ARG A 352 -25.85 -9.70 -1.78
C ARG A 352 -25.48 -8.57 -0.81
N PHE A 353 -24.27 -8.62 -0.28
CA PHE A 353 -23.72 -7.66 0.68
C PHE A 353 -22.46 -7.04 0.07
N PRO A 354 -22.59 -6.03 -0.80
CA PRO A 354 -21.51 -5.55 -1.66
C PRO A 354 -20.46 -4.75 -0.87
N VAL A 355 -19.77 -5.40 0.06
CA VAL A 355 -18.71 -4.79 0.88
C VAL A 355 -17.53 -4.35 0.00
N GLN A 356 -17.30 -5.04 -1.15
CA GLN A 356 -16.30 -4.67 -2.15
C GLN A 356 -16.54 -3.26 -2.75
N LYS A 357 -17.75 -2.71 -2.67
CA LYS A 357 -17.98 -1.31 -3.07
C LYS A 357 -17.37 -0.29 -2.10
N VAL A 358 -17.03 -0.72 -0.89
CA VAL A 358 -16.35 0.07 0.13
C VAL A 358 -14.86 -0.26 0.18
N ASN A 359 -14.54 -1.55 0.11
CA ASN A 359 -13.18 -2.08 -0.02
C ASN A 359 -13.10 -2.89 -1.30
N TYR A 360 -12.63 -2.23 -2.35
CA TYR A 360 -12.53 -2.76 -3.70
C TYR A 360 -11.67 -4.03 -3.77
N ASP A 361 -10.58 -4.10 -3.00
CA ASP A 361 -9.61 -5.19 -3.03
C ASP A 361 -10.26 -6.56 -2.72
N LEU A 362 -11.34 -6.60 -1.92
CA LEU A 362 -12.09 -7.84 -1.64
C LEU A 362 -12.76 -8.46 -2.89
N GLY A 363 -13.11 -7.66 -3.88
CA GLY A 363 -13.60 -8.15 -5.18
C GLY A 363 -12.46 -8.72 -6.02
N GLU A 364 -11.34 -8.01 -6.03
CA GLU A 364 -10.14 -8.34 -6.79
C GLU A 364 -9.44 -9.64 -6.36
N GLU A 365 -9.79 -10.19 -5.21
CA GLU A 365 -9.32 -11.50 -4.74
C GLU A 365 -10.04 -12.69 -5.42
N ILE A 366 -11.07 -12.43 -6.24
CA ILE A 366 -12.00 -13.48 -6.68
C ILE A 366 -11.81 -13.77 -8.17
N GLY A 367 -11.75 -15.06 -8.52
CA GLY A 367 -11.91 -15.49 -9.92
C GLY A 367 -10.63 -15.89 -10.65
N TRP A 368 -9.45 -15.46 -10.27
CA TRP A 368 -8.20 -15.68 -11.01
C TRP A 368 -7.95 -17.11 -11.49
N PRO A 369 -8.07 -18.17 -10.66
CA PRO A 369 -7.88 -19.54 -11.15
C PRO A 369 -8.90 -19.96 -12.19
N SER A 370 -10.14 -19.47 -12.08
CA SER A 370 -11.23 -19.79 -13.03
C SER A 370 -11.04 -19.07 -14.35
N GLU A 371 -10.55 -17.85 -14.33
CA GLU A 371 -10.21 -17.06 -15.50
C GLU A 371 -9.06 -17.69 -16.28
N VAL A 372 -7.96 -18.04 -15.61
CA VAL A 372 -6.81 -18.73 -16.22
C VAL A 372 -7.21 -20.09 -16.77
N LYS A 373 -8.11 -20.83 -16.10
CA LYS A 373 -8.66 -22.09 -16.61
C LYS A 373 -9.49 -21.90 -17.88
N LEU A 374 -10.31 -20.86 -17.96
CA LEU A 374 -11.06 -20.53 -19.18
C LEU A 374 -10.11 -20.18 -20.33
N LEU A 375 -9.09 -19.35 -20.05
CA LEU A 375 -8.05 -18.99 -21.01
C LEU A 375 -7.33 -20.24 -21.53
N SER A 376 -7.00 -21.18 -20.65
CA SER A 376 -6.40 -22.47 -21.01
C SER A 376 -7.33 -23.30 -21.91
N THR A 377 -8.61 -23.31 -21.66
CA THR A 377 -9.59 -24.00 -22.53
C THR A 377 -9.57 -23.42 -23.95
N VAL A 378 -9.54 -22.11 -24.08
CA VAL A 378 -9.40 -21.42 -25.37
C VAL A 378 -8.05 -21.77 -26.02
N TRP A 379 -6.97 -21.69 -25.29
CA TRP A 379 -5.61 -22.02 -25.78
C TRP A 379 -5.55 -23.44 -26.34
N HIS A 380 -6.04 -24.43 -25.62
CA HIS A 380 -5.98 -25.82 -26.02
C HIS A 380 -6.98 -26.17 -27.13
N SER A 381 -8.00 -25.34 -27.39
CA SER A 381 -8.91 -25.51 -28.54
C SER A 381 -8.25 -25.17 -29.87
N LEU A 382 -7.14 -24.41 -29.86
CA LEU A 382 -6.42 -24.09 -31.08
C LEU A 382 -5.67 -25.32 -31.64
N PRO A 383 -5.62 -25.49 -32.99
CA PRO A 383 -4.76 -26.51 -33.61
C PRO A 383 -3.31 -26.40 -33.15
N ALA A 384 -2.64 -27.54 -32.97
CA ALA A 384 -1.25 -27.57 -32.49
C ALA A 384 -0.29 -26.75 -33.38
N ALA A 385 -0.47 -26.79 -34.70
CA ALA A 385 0.31 -25.99 -35.66
C ALA A 385 0.10 -24.47 -35.45
N GLN A 386 -1.12 -24.05 -35.14
CA GLN A 386 -1.42 -22.65 -34.87
C GLN A 386 -0.78 -22.20 -33.53
N ARG A 387 -0.85 -23.02 -32.48
CA ARG A 387 -0.27 -22.70 -31.17
C ARG A 387 1.21 -22.42 -31.22
N GLN A 388 1.97 -23.05 -32.14
CA GLN A 388 3.41 -22.84 -32.30
C GLN A 388 3.78 -21.41 -32.75
N HIS A 389 2.81 -20.63 -33.26
CA HIS A 389 2.99 -19.26 -33.73
C HIS A 389 1.98 -18.30 -33.06
N THR A 390 1.51 -18.67 -31.89
CA THR A 390 0.52 -17.91 -31.12
C THR A 390 1.08 -17.58 -29.73
N THR A 391 0.98 -16.32 -29.34
CA THR A 391 1.34 -15.84 -28.01
C THR A 391 0.12 -15.66 -27.12
N LEU A 392 0.31 -15.51 -25.81
CA LEU A 392 -0.70 -15.04 -24.85
C LEU A 392 -0.47 -13.57 -24.55
N LEU A 393 -1.52 -12.75 -24.70
CA LEU A 393 -1.54 -11.34 -24.33
C LEU A 393 -2.60 -11.08 -23.26
N ALA A 394 -2.21 -10.32 -22.24
CA ALA A 394 -3.12 -9.81 -21.22
C ALA A 394 -3.17 -8.28 -21.27
N ALA A 395 -4.34 -7.69 -21.04
CA ALA A 395 -4.51 -6.25 -21.08
C ALA A 395 -3.87 -5.57 -19.90
N ASN A 396 -4.04 -6.14 -18.69
CA ASN A 396 -3.55 -5.55 -17.47
C ASN A 396 -2.54 -6.46 -16.74
N TYR A 397 -1.84 -5.89 -15.75
CA TYR A 397 -0.83 -6.60 -14.97
C TYR A 397 -1.42 -7.67 -14.04
N GLY A 398 -2.69 -7.54 -13.64
CA GLY A 398 -3.39 -8.54 -12.81
C GLY A 398 -3.64 -9.82 -13.58
N GLU A 399 -4.27 -9.72 -14.78
CA GLU A 399 -4.47 -10.83 -15.71
C GLU A 399 -3.12 -11.49 -16.08
N ALA A 400 -2.11 -10.67 -16.42
CA ALA A 400 -0.78 -11.17 -16.75
C ALA A 400 -0.14 -11.90 -15.55
N GLY A 401 -0.23 -11.33 -14.35
CA GLY A 401 0.27 -11.94 -13.12
C GLY A 401 -0.46 -13.24 -12.76
N ALA A 402 -1.79 -13.30 -13.01
CA ALA A 402 -2.57 -14.51 -12.80
C ALA A 402 -2.12 -15.65 -13.75
N VAL A 403 -1.89 -15.32 -15.02
CA VAL A 403 -1.38 -16.31 -15.99
C VAL A 403 0.06 -16.72 -15.64
N ASP A 404 0.91 -15.80 -15.24
CA ASP A 404 2.29 -16.11 -14.79
C ASP A 404 2.27 -17.07 -13.60
N HIS A 405 1.39 -16.83 -12.62
CA HIS A 405 1.30 -17.62 -11.39
C HIS A 405 0.63 -18.99 -11.60
N TYR A 406 -0.51 -19.03 -12.28
CA TYR A 406 -1.34 -20.24 -12.40
C TYR A 406 -1.15 -20.98 -13.71
N GLY A 407 -0.69 -20.29 -14.77
CA GLY A 407 -0.73 -20.79 -16.15
C GLY A 407 0.05 -22.08 -16.39
N ALA A 408 1.19 -22.24 -15.73
CA ALA A 408 2.01 -23.45 -15.83
C ALA A 408 1.23 -24.73 -15.43
N SER A 409 0.36 -24.65 -14.41
CA SER A 409 -0.48 -25.77 -13.96
C SER A 409 -1.57 -26.15 -14.98
N TYR A 410 -1.89 -25.25 -15.90
CA TYR A 410 -2.84 -25.45 -16.97
C TYR A 410 -2.20 -25.63 -18.35
N GLY A 411 -0.85 -25.74 -18.42
CA GLY A 411 -0.12 -25.95 -19.66
C GLY A 411 -0.12 -24.72 -20.58
N LEU A 412 -0.25 -23.53 -20.03
CA LEU A 412 -0.15 -22.27 -20.77
C LEU A 412 1.32 -21.87 -20.95
N PRO A 413 1.67 -21.23 -22.10
CA PRO A 413 3.00 -20.63 -22.29
C PRO A 413 3.14 -19.32 -21.51
N GLN A 414 4.31 -18.70 -21.66
CA GLN A 414 4.58 -17.36 -21.14
C GLN A 414 3.52 -16.36 -21.64
N VAL A 415 3.07 -15.49 -20.73
CA VAL A 415 2.18 -14.37 -21.02
C VAL A 415 2.96 -13.08 -21.25
N TYR A 416 2.43 -12.22 -22.10
CA TYR A 416 2.95 -10.87 -22.35
C TYR A 416 1.86 -9.84 -22.02
N SER A 417 2.26 -8.66 -21.60
CA SER A 417 1.34 -7.54 -21.40
C SER A 417 2.06 -6.22 -21.68
N GLY A 418 1.33 -5.28 -22.22
CA GLY A 418 1.80 -3.90 -22.38
C GLY A 418 1.71 -3.07 -21.10
N HIS A 419 1.21 -3.62 -19.99
CA HIS A 419 0.90 -2.87 -18.80
C HIS A 419 2.10 -2.80 -17.84
N ASN A 420 2.44 -1.61 -17.40
CA ASN A 420 3.47 -1.29 -16.41
C ASN A 420 4.80 -2.05 -16.66
N ASN A 421 5.35 -2.75 -15.67
CA ASN A 421 6.64 -3.44 -15.81
C ASN A 421 6.62 -4.58 -16.85
N PHE A 422 5.48 -5.21 -17.11
CA PHE A 422 5.37 -6.25 -18.13
C PHE A 422 5.78 -5.74 -19.51
N TRP A 423 5.46 -4.48 -19.84
CA TRP A 423 5.87 -3.87 -21.10
C TRP A 423 7.41 -3.81 -21.24
N LEU A 424 8.12 -3.53 -20.17
CA LEU A 424 9.59 -3.46 -20.15
C LEU A 424 10.26 -4.83 -20.30
N TRP A 425 9.55 -5.93 -19.98
CA TRP A 425 10.10 -7.28 -20.13
C TRP A 425 10.10 -7.75 -21.58
N GLY A 426 9.57 -6.94 -22.48
CA GLY A 426 9.72 -7.08 -23.92
C GLY A 426 8.52 -7.65 -24.65
N PRO A 427 8.56 -7.58 -25.99
CA PRO A 427 7.50 -8.06 -26.86
C PRO A 427 7.47 -9.57 -26.95
N PRO A 428 6.35 -10.15 -27.46
CA PRO A 428 6.30 -11.56 -27.87
C PRO A 428 7.35 -11.95 -28.90
N PRO A 429 7.63 -13.26 -29.06
CA PRO A 429 8.57 -13.77 -30.07
C PRO A 429 8.23 -13.29 -31.48
N ALA A 430 9.25 -12.92 -32.25
CA ALA A 430 9.07 -12.41 -33.62
C ALA A 430 8.40 -13.42 -34.56
N ALA A 431 8.48 -14.73 -34.26
CA ALA A 431 7.85 -15.80 -35.02
C ALA A 431 6.33 -15.92 -34.81
N ASP A 432 5.80 -15.29 -33.72
CA ASP A 432 4.39 -15.36 -33.40
C ASP A 432 3.61 -14.33 -34.21
N THR A 433 2.63 -14.80 -34.98
CA THR A 433 1.79 -13.97 -35.85
C THR A 433 0.33 -13.94 -35.42
N ALA A 434 0.03 -14.66 -34.34
CA ALA A 434 -1.29 -14.75 -33.73
C ALA A 434 -1.19 -14.55 -32.21
N ALA A 435 -2.30 -14.23 -31.57
CA ALA A 435 -2.41 -14.10 -30.12
C ALA A 435 -3.75 -14.64 -29.60
N VAL A 436 -3.74 -15.29 -28.46
CA VAL A 436 -4.90 -15.40 -27.59
C VAL A 436 -4.81 -14.24 -26.60
N VAL A 437 -5.85 -13.44 -26.52
CA VAL A 437 -5.83 -12.14 -25.84
C VAL A 437 -6.95 -12.09 -24.80
N ILE A 438 -6.64 -11.63 -23.59
CA ILE A 438 -7.62 -11.42 -22.53
C ILE A 438 -7.70 -9.93 -22.17
N GLY A 439 -8.90 -9.41 -21.97
CA GLY A 439 -9.20 -8.08 -21.41
C GLY A 439 -8.95 -6.88 -22.33
N MET A 440 -8.36 -7.06 -23.50
CA MET A 440 -7.86 -5.98 -24.33
C MET A 440 -8.96 -5.30 -25.17
N ASP A 441 -8.81 -3.99 -25.39
CA ASP A 441 -9.71 -3.21 -26.26
C ASP A 441 -9.74 -3.79 -27.68
N PRO A 442 -10.93 -4.20 -28.17
CA PRO A 442 -11.09 -4.70 -29.54
C PRO A 442 -10.59 -3.71 -30.61
N ALA A 443 -10.70 -2.39 -30.38
CA ALA A 443 -10.25 -1.40 -31.35
C ALA A 443 -8.73 -1.46 -31.56
N LEU A 444 -7.96 -1.64 -30.48
CA LEU A 444 -6.53 -1.88 -30.55
C LEU A 444 -6.22 -3.16 -31.32
N LEU A 445 -6.93 -4.26 -31.00
CA LEU A 445 -6.71 -5.54 -31.66
C LEU A 445 -7.00 -5.48 -33.18
N HIS A 446 -8.09 -4.85 -33.61
CA HIS A 446 -8.42 -4.68 -35.03
C HIS A 446 -7.42 -3.79 -35.77
N ARG A 447 -6.77 -2.87 -35.08
CA ARG A 447 -5.69 -2.05 -35.66
C ARG A 447 -4.43 -2.88 -35.92
N GLU A 448 -4.07 -3.75 -35.00
CA GLU A 448 -2.80 -4.50 -35.08
C GLU A 448 -2.93 -5.86 -35.78
N PHE A 449 -4.13 -6.49 -35.81
CA PHE A 449 -4.37 -7.80 -36.42
C PHE A 449 -5.37 -7.73 -37.58
N LYS A 450 -5.26 -8.69 -38.53
CA LYS A 450 -6.18 -8.80 -39.68
C LYS A 450 -7.53 -9.38 -39.29
N HIS A 451 -7.52 -10.37 -38.40
CA HIS A 451 -8.72 -11.08 -37.95
C HIS A 451 -8.74 -11.12 -36.44
N VAL A 452 -9.85 -10.69 -35.84
CA VAL A 452 -10.07 -10.70 -34.40
C VAL A 452 -11.43 -11.31 -34.14
N THR A 453 -11.49 -12.38 -33.37
CA THR A 453 -12.71 -13.07 -33.02
C THR A 453 -12.84 -13.20 -31.52
N ARG A 454 -13.93 -12.71 -30.94
CA ARG A 454 -14.25 -12.97 -29.54
C ARG A 454 -14.72 -14.40 -29.40
N VAL A 455 -14.03 -15.20 -28.59
CA VAL A 455 -14.27 -16.64 -28.45
C VAL A 455 -14.87 -17.03 -27.10
N ALA A 456 -14.65 -16.20 -26.05
CA ALA A 456 -15.22 -16.43 -24.74
C ALA A 456 -15.40 -15.10 -23.99
N VAL A 457 -16.16 -15.16 -22.90
CA VAL A 457 -16.25 -14.08 -21.89
C VAL A 457 -16.12 -14.76 -20.53
N PHE A 458 -15.26 -14.22 -19.70
CA PHE A 458 -15.10 -14.70 -18.33
C PHE A 458 -16.21 -14.12 -17.45
N HIS A 459 -16.74 -14.95 -16.57
CA HIS A 459 -17.61 -14.55 -15.47
C HIS A 459 -17.16 -15.29 -14.21
N ASN A 460 -17.05 -14.58 -13.10
CA ASN A 460 -16.60 -15.18 -11.83
C ASN A 460 -17.58 -16.21 -11.25
N GLY A 461 -18.80 -16.32 -11.80
CA GLY A 461 -19.82 -17.30 -11.42
C GLY A 461 -20.48 -17.03 -10.06
N LEU A 462 -20.06 -16.01 -9.36
CA LEU A 462 -20.57 -15.61 -8.04
C LEU A 462 -21.46 -14.36 -8.11
N GLY A 463 -21.45 -13.64 -9.26
CA GLY A 463 -22.14 -12.36 -9.44
C GLY A 463 -21.54 -11.24 -8.60
N VAL A 464 -20.27 -11.35 -8.27
CA VAL A 464 -19.50 -10.30 -7.59
C VAL A 464 -19.05 -9.31 -8.65
N ASP A 465 -19.28 -8.03 -8.37
CA ASP A 465 -18.87 -6.91 -9.22
C ASP A 465 -17.38 -6.65 -8.97
N ASP A 466 -16.52 -7.08 -9.88
CA ASP A 466 -15.07 -6.87 -9.92
C ASP A 466 -14.65 -6.45 -11.34
N ASP A 467 -13.41 -5.99 -11.49
CA ASP A 467 -12.92 -5.47 -12.79
C ASP A 467 -12.76 -6.57 -13.84
N GLU A 468 -12.56 -7.82 -13.44
CA GLU A 468 -12.35 -8.95 -14.34
C GLU A 468 -13.66 -9.63 -14.75
N ASP A 469 -14.77 -9.43 -14.04
CA ASP A 469 -16.06 -10.01 -14.46
C ASP A 469 -16.51 -9.39 -15.79
N SER A 470 -16.95 -10.24 -16.69
CA SER A 470 -17.30 -9.89 -18.09
C SER A 470 -16.07 -9.62 -19.00
N THR A 471 -14.86 -9.99 -18.59
CA THR A 471 -13.67 -9.88 -19.42
C THR A 471 -13.73 -10.78 -20.64
N ALA A 472 -13.51 -10.20 -21.83
CA ALA A 472 -13.57 -10.90 -23.10
C ALA A 472 -12.24 -11.54 -23.49
N ILE A 473 -12.31 -12.77 -24.04
CA ILE A 473 -11.16 -13.47 -24.62
C ILE A 473 -11.29 -13.50 -26.13
N TYR A 474 -10.20 -13.11 -26.81
CA TYR A 474 -10.13 -13.03 -28.26
C TYR A 474 -9.08 -13.99 -28.81
N VAL A 475 -9.30 -14.47 -30.03
CA VAL A 475 -8.25 -15.03 -30.88
C VAL A 475 -8.01 -14.03 -32.01
N ALA A 476 -6.79 -13.50 -32.06
CA ALA A 476 -6.34 -12.52 -33.04
C ALA A 476 -5.28 -13.16 -33.94
N THR A 477 -5.43 -13.06 -35.26
CA THR A 477 -4.54 -13.66 -36.22
C THR A 477 -4.11 -12.69 -37.32
N GLY A 478 -2.95 -12.96 -37.91
CA GLY A 478 -2.39 -12.16 -38.98
C GLY A 478 -1.95 -10.78 -38.46
N LEU A 479 -0.98 -10.77 -37.54
CA LEU A 479 -0.33 -9.54 -37.10
C LEU A 479 0.09 -8.73 -38.34
N ARG A 480 -0.26 -7.44 -38.40
CA ARG A 480 -0.07 -6.62 -39.60
C ARG A 480 1.38 -6.17 -39.79
N THR A 481 2.13 -6.05 -38.70
CA THR A 481 3.54 -5.66 -38.70
C THR A 481 4.34 -6.63 -37.82
N SER A 482 5.61 -6.39 -37.58
CA SER A 482 6.36 -7.18 -36.60
C SER A 482 5.99 -6.77 -35.17
N TRP A 483 6.18 -7.66 -34.18
CA TRP A 483 6.01 -7.31 -32.78
C TRP A 483 6.87 -6.12 -32.34
N ALA A 484 8.09 -6.00 -32.85
CA ALA A 484 8.94 -4.86 -32.56
C ALA A 484 8.32 -3.52 -32.99
N THR A 485 7.53 -3.52 -34.09
CA THR A 485 6.83 -2.33 -34.58
C THR A 485 5.49 -2.10 -33.86
N ALA A 486 4.75 -3.18 -33.56
CA ALA A 486 3.44 -3.10 -32.94
C ALA A 486 3.52 -2.84 -31.44
N TRP A 487 4.58 -3.34 -30.74
CA TRP A 487 4.69 -3.33 -29.28
C TRP A 487 4.47 -1.98 -28.62
N PRO A 488 5.01 -0.85 -29.14
CA PRO A 488 4.74 0.46 -28.57
C PRO A 488 3.26 0.84 -28.50
N ALA A 489 2.40 0.27 -29.37
CA ALA A 489 0.97 0.53 -29.34
C ALA A 489 0.24 -0.17 -28.20
N PHE A 490 0.83 -1.19 -27.59
CA PHE A 490 0.31 -1.91 -26.44
C PHE A 490 0.73 -1.31 -25.11
N GLN A 491 1.61 -0.31 -25.10
CA GLN A 491 2.08 0.33 -23.87
C GLN A 491 0.92 0.97 -23.11
N ALA A 492 0.76 0.60 -21.85
CA ALA A 492 -0.19 1.19 -20.91
C ALA A 492 0.50 1.39 -19.54
N PHE A 493 0.59 2.64 -19.10
CA PHE A 493 1.17 2.99 -17.79
C PHE A 493 0.11 3.66 -16.92
N GLY A 494 -0.24 3.00 -15.79
CA GLY A 494 -1.19 3.53 -14.81
C GLY A 494 -2.32 2.61 -14.41
#